data_ed6bf30af2505d6b0a0df46b443c9af5
#
_entry.id   ed6bf30af2505d6b0a0df46b443c9af5
#
_cell.length_a   1.000
_cell.length_b   1.000
_cell.length_c   1.000
_cell.angle_alpha   90.00
_cell.angle_beta   90.00
_cell.angle_gamma   90.00
#
_symmetry.space_group_name_H-M   'P 1'
#
loop_
_entity.id
_entity.type
_entity.pdbx_description
1 polymer ?
#
loop_
_entity_poly.entity_id
_entity_poly.type
_entity_poly.pdbx_seq_one_letter_code
_entity_poly.pdbx_strand_id
1 'polypeptide(L)'
;MIKTYDVVIAGGGVIGASCAYHLSRRKDLKIAMIDCKRPGNASRASAGGLWAIGESVGLGCGVIFFRMMSAERKREAQGSAVIVDSSTPHILPECFFDFALQSNALYPGLHQEMIDKHGMDFKFERTGLKYVIYDDEGRLYAEHSVANM
;
A
#
# COMPACT_ATOMS: atom_id res chain seq x y z
N MET A 1 0.38 39.22 11.93
CA MET A 1 1.69 38.66 11.62
C MET A 1 1.51 37.51 10.64
N ILE A 2 2.18 37.55 9.50
CA ILE A 2 2.19 36.45 8.52
C ILE A 2 3.10 35.33 9.09
N LYS A 3 2.56 34.12 9.25
CA LYS A 3 3.37 32.96 9.65
C LYS A 3 4.03 32.39 8.39
N THR A 4 5.34 32.23 8.41
CA THR A 4 6.11 31.56 7.34
C THR A 4 6.52 30.17 7.78
N TYR A 5 6.51 29.23 6.85
CA TYR A 5 6.90 27.85 7.04
C TYR A 5 7.89 27.45 5.94
N ASP A 6 8.84 26.57 6.28
CA ASP A 6 9.82 26.04 5.33
C ASP A 6 9.19 24.92 4.51
N VAL A 7 8.27 24.15 5.12
CA VAL A 7 7.56 23.04 4.46
C VAL A 7 6.07 23.10 4.81
N VAL A 8 5.23 22.99 3.80
CA VAL A 8 3.78 22.83 3.97
C VAL A 8 3.34 21.50 3.34
N ILE A 9 2.74 20.63 4.14
CA ILE A 9 2.22 19.34 3.74
C ILE A 9 0.71 19.45 3.53
N ALA A 10 0.24 19.22 2.33
CA ALA A 10 -1.18 19.21 2.01
C ALA A 10 -1.72 17.77 2.06
N GLY A 11 -2.53 17.49 3.07
CA GLY A 11 -3.12 16.18 3.34
C GLY A 11 -2.55 15.53 4.61
N GLY A 12 -3.43 15.22 5.56
CA GLY A 12 -3.14 14.56 6.83
C GLY A 12 -3.44 13.06 6.83
N GLY A 13 -3.43 12.42 5.65
CA GLY A 13 -3.49 10.97 5.51
C GLY A 13 -2.16 10.31 5.94
N VAL A 14 -2.07 8.99 5.83
CA VAL A 14 -0.88 8.23 6.26
C VAL A 14 0.41 8.74 5.62
N ILE A 15 0.38 9.11 4.35
CA ILE A 15 1.57 9.62 3.63
C ILE A 15 1.98 10.97 4.21
N GLY A 16 1.06 11.92 4.30
CA GLY A 16 1.37 13.26 4.82
C GLY A 16 1.79 13.23 6.29
N ALA A 17 1.14 12.40 7.11
CA ALA A 17 1.51 12.21 8.50
C ALA A 17 2.92 11.60 8.63
N SER A 18 3.26 10.60 7.81
CA SER A 18 4.59 10.01 7.77
C SER A 18 5.66 11.03 7.36
N CYS A 19 5.41 11.81 6.30
CA CYS A 19 6.31 12.90 5.90
C CYS A 19 6.51 13.92 7.03
N ALA A 20 5.43 14.36 7.66
CA ALA A 20 5.49 15.30 8.78
C ALA A 20 6.31 14.74 9.95
N TYR A 21 6.08 13.46 10.29
CA TYR A 21 6.81 12.78 11.36
C TYR A 21 8.31 12.73 11.09
N HIS A 22 8.73 12.28 9.91
CA HIS A 22 10.13 12.19 9.57
C HIS A 22 10.81 13.56 9.43
N LEU A 23 10.14 14.53 8.86
CA LEU A 23 10.64 15.91 8.75
C LEU A 23 10.73 16.62 10.12
N SER A 24 9.84 16.31 11.07
CA SER A 24 9.86 16.89 12.41
C SER A 24 11.13 16.55 13.22
N ARG A 25 11.89 15.55 12.81
CA ARG A 25 13.21 15.23 13.37
C ARG A 25 14.24 16.33 13.03
N ARG A 26 13.99 17.12 12.02
CA ARG A 26 14.80 18.28 11.62
C ARG A 26 14.40 19.48 12.47
N LYS A 27 15.28 19.87 13.40
CA LYS A 27 15.03 20.99 14.33
C LYS A 27 15.09 22.36 13.67
N ASP A 28 15.71 22.43 12.51
CA ASP A 28 15.88 23.63 11.67
C ASP A 28 14.67 23.95 10.80
N LEU A 29 13.68 23.05 10.70
CA LEU A 29 12.52 23.23 9.83
C LEU A 29 11.25 23.63 10.61
N LYS A 30 10.55 24.62 10.07
CA LYS A 30 9.18 24.97 10.46
C LYS A 30 8.21 24.27 9.51
N ILE A 31 7.47 23.32 10.02
CA ILE A 31 6.59 22.47 9.22
C ILE A 31 5.14 22.79 9.57
N ALA A 32 4.29 22.91 8.55
CA ALA A 32 2.84 22.95 8.69
C ALA A 32 2.22 21.78 7.95
N MET A 33 1.17 21.17 8.52
CA MET A 33 0.34 20.19 7.85
C MET A 33 -1.10 20.71 7.79
N ILE A 34 -1.71 20.65 6.60
CA ILE A 34 -3.07 21.13 6.34
C ILE A 34 -3.90 19.95 5.86
N ASP A 35 -5.05 19.73 6.47
CA ASP A 35 -5.99 18.69 6.08
C ASP A 35 -7.43 19.18 6.14
N CYS A 36 -8.21 18.87 5.12
CA CYS A 36 -9.62 19.22 5.05
C CYS A 36 -10.55 18.22 5.76
N LYS A 37 -10.00 17.14 6.32
CA LYS A 37 -10.71 16.09 7.08
C LYS A 37 -11.91 15.50 6.34
N ARG A 38 -11.79 15.30 5.01
CA ARG A 38 -12.87 14.73 4.21
C ARG A 38 -13.24 13.33 4.73
N PRO A 39 -14.54 13.03 4.88
CA PRO A 39 -15.00 11.67 5.16
C PRO A 39 -14.56 10.70 4.05
N GLY A 40 -14.31 9.43 4.40
CA GLY A 40 -14.02 8.38 3.41
C GLY A 40 -12.64 8.48 2.75
N ASN A 41 -11.68 9.20 3.33
CA ASN A 41 -10.31 9.19 2.81
C ASN A 41 -9.68 7.79 2.97
N ALA A 42 -8.75 7.45 2.07
CA ALA A 42 -8.13 6.12 1.99
C ALA A 42 -7.50 5.67 3.31
N SER A 43 -6.82 6.56 4.03
CA SER A 43 -6.17 6.22 5.31
C SER A 43 -7.16 5.83 6.41
N ARG A 44 -8.36 6.42 6.43
CA ARG A 44 -9.41 6.06 7.39
C ARG A 44 -10.19 4.83 6.98
N ALA A 45 -10.28 4.56 5.67
CA ALA A 45 -10.93 3.39 5.12
C ALA A 45 -10.01 2.15 5.09
N SER A 46 -8.70 2.33 5.31
CA SER A 46 -7.72 1.26 5.27
C SER A 46 -7.93 0.26 6.41
N ALA A 47 -7.82 -1.03 6.08
CA ALA A 47 -7.81 -2.12 7.04
C ALA A 47 -6.45 -2.32 7.76
N GLY A 48 -5.43 -1.52 7.39
CA GLY A 48 -4.11 -1.56 8.02
C GLY A 48 -3.19 -2.69 7.58
N GLY A 49 -3.54 -3.42 6.52
CA GLY A 49 -2.67 -4.47 5.96
C GLY A 49 -1.39 -3.90 5.34
N LEU A 50 -0.26 -4.54 5.64
CA LEU A 50 1.07 -4.16 5.16
C LEU A 50 1.67 -5.32 4.34
N TRP A 51 1.02 -5.64 3.24
CA TRP A 51 1.29 -6.84 2.44
C TRP A 51 2.19 -6.52 1.24
N ALA A 52 3.45 -6.21 1.51
CA ALA A 52 4.40 -5.83 0.46
C ALA A 52 4.47 -6.86 -0.67
N ILE A 53 4.61 -8.14 -0.34
CA ILE A 53 4.67 -9.23 -1.31
C ILE A 53 3.30 -9.47 -1.94
N GLY A 54 2.26 -9.66 -1.13
CA GLY A 54 0.92 -10.00 -1.60
C GLY A 54 0.28 -8.96 -2.52
N GLU A 55 0.65 -7.70 -2.40
CA GLU A 55 0.16 -6.62 -3.26
C GLU A 55 1.04 -6.38 -4.49
N SER A 56 2.30 -6.80 -4.45
CA SER A 56 3.27 -6.54 -5.52
C SER A 56 3.35 -7.66 -6.55
N VAL A 57 3.00 -8.89 -6.19
CA VAL A 57 3.23 -10.09 -7.01
C VAL A 57 1.92 -10.85 -7.22
N GLY A 58 1.01 -10.27 -7.95
CA GLY A 58 -0.11 -10.97 -8.58
C GLY A 58 -1.22 -11.54 -7.70
N LEU A 59 -1.02 -11.78 -6.41
CA LEU A 59 -2.05 -12.35 -5.52
C LEU A 59 -2.77 -11.32 -4.66
N GLY A 60 -2.32 -10.08 -4.65
CA GLY A 60 -2.93 -9.01 -3.87
C GLY A 60 -4.30 -8.60 -4.40
N CYS A 61 -5.22 -8.27 -3.49
CA CYS A 61 -6.56 -7.82 -3.85
C CYS A 61 -6.53 -6.62 -4.82
N GLY A 62 -5.56 -5.72 -4.69
CA GLY A 62 -5.39 -4.56 -5.57
C GLY A 62 -5.07 -4.97 -7.00
N VAL A 63 -4.20 -5.93 -7.19
CA VAL A 63 -3.81 -6.44 -8.52
C VAL A 63 -4.97 -7.19 -9.17
N ILE A 64 -5.66 -8.06 -8.43
CA ILE A 64 -6.84 -8.79 -8.92
C ILE A 64 -7.92 -7.79 -9.33
N PHE A 65 -8.23 -6.82 -8.49
CA PHE A 65 -9.22 -5.79 -8.78
C PHE A 65 -8.85 -4.97 -10.03
N PHE A 66 -7.60 -4.55 -10.16
CA PHE A 66 -7.11 -3.81 -11.32
C PHE A 66 -7.25 -4.63 -12.62
N ARG A 67 -6.96 -5.92 -12.58
CA ARG A 67 -7.14 -6.83 -13.73
C ARG A 67 -8.62 -6.94 -14.12
N MET A 68 -9.51 -7.14 -13.15
CA MET A 68 -10.94 -7.18 -13.38
C MET A 68 -11.46 -5.90 -14.03
N MET A 69 -11.11 -4.74 -13.49
CA MET A 69 -11.48 -3.43 -14.04
C MET A 69 -10.92 -3.22 -15.45
N SER A 70 -9.69 -3.63 -15.70
CA SER A 70 -9.06 -3.51 -17.02
C SER A 70 -9.73 -4.42 -18.05
N ALA A 71 -10.11 -5.65 -17.65
CA ALA A 71 -10.85 -6.57 -18.49
C ALA A 71 -12.24 -6.05 -18.82
N GLU A 72 -12.95 -5.48 -17.85
CA GLU A 72 -14.28 -4.91 -18.02
C GLU A 72 -14.26 -3.72 -18.98
N ARG A 73 -13.32 -2.81 -18.84
CA ARG A 73 -13.12 -1.70 -19.80
C ARG A 73 -12.81 -2.17 -21.21
N LYS A 74 -12.02 -3.24 -21.38
CA LYS A 74 -11.75 -3.84 -22.68
C LYS A 74 -13.01 -4.47 -23.28
N ARG A 75 -13.84 -5.13 -22.48
CA ARG A 75 -15.13 -5.69 -22.92
C ARG A 75 -16.07 -4.59 -23.42
N GLU A 76 -16.20 -3.50 -22.68
CA GLU A 76 -17.00 -2.34 -23.08
C GLU A 76 -16.52 -1.72 -24.39
N ALA A 77 -15.20 -1.59 -24.55
CA ALA A 77 -14.60 -0.98 -25.76
C ALA A 77 -14.70 -1.86 -27.03
N GLN A 78 -14.75 -3.18 -26.88
CA GLN A 78 -14.66 -4.12 -28.01
C GLN A 78 -15.95 -4.89 -28.31
N GLY A 79 -16.98 -4.76 -27.46
CA GLY A 79 -18.26 -5.46 -27.65
C GLY A 79 -18.17 -7.00 -27.61
N SER A 80 -17.05 -7.56 -27.19
CA SER A 80 -16.78 -9.00 -27.14
C SER A 80 -16.23 -9.39 -25.78
N ALA A 81 -16.52 -10.64 -25.37
CA ALA A 81 -15.91 -11.20 -24.17
C ALA A 81 -14.40 -11.33 -24.35
N VAL A 82 -13.62 -10.51 -23.64
CA VAL A 82 -12.16 -10.68 -23.58
C VAL A 82 -11.87 -11.70 -22.50
N ILE A 83 -11.32 -12.85 -22.90
CA ILE A 83 -10.76 -13.83 -21.97
C ILE A 83 -9.51 -13.15 -21.38
N VAL A 84 -9.54 -12.89 -20.06
CA VAL A 84 -8.33 -12.46 -19.37
C VAL A 84 -7.43 -13.67 -19.27
N ASP A 85 -6.28 -13.62 -19.93
CA ASP A 85 -5.26 -14.65 -19.78
C ASP A 85 -4.76 -14.60 -18.32
N SER A 86 -5.22 -15.58 -17.53
CA SER A 86 -4.84 -15.75 -16.13
C SER A 86 -3.46 -16.38 -15.98
N SER A 87 -2.89 -16.90 -17.08
CA SER A 87 -1.61 -17.62 -17.06
C SER A 87 -0.40 -16.70 -16.84
N THR A 88 -0.55 -15.39 -17.09
CA THR A 88 0.54 -14.44 -16.89
C THR A 88 0.32 -13.62 -15.62
N PRO A 89 1.10 -13.83 -14.55
CA PRO A 89 1.04 -13.01 -13.36
C PRO A 89 1.26 -11.53 -13.72
N HIS A 90 0.42 -10.66 -13.20
CA HIS A 90 0.66 -9.23 -13.35
C HIS A 90 1.71 -8.81 -12.31
N ILE A 91 2.93 -8.65 -12.75
CA ILE A 91 4.06 -8.26 -11.93
C ILE A 91 4.18 -6.74 -12.02
N LEU A 92 4.20 -6.06 -10.88
CA LEU A 92 4.53 -4.65 -10.80
C LEU A 92 6.02 -4.45 -11.09
N PRO A 93 6.45 -3.25 -11.52
CA PRO A 93 7.87 -3.00 -11.75
C PRO A 93 8.73 -3.37 -10.54
N GLU A 94 9.90 -3.95 -10.79
CA GLU A 94 10.85 -4.41 -9.77
C GLU A 94 11.15 -3.33 -8.72
N CYS A 95 11.34 -2.09 -9.18
CA CYS A 95 11.56 -0.95 -8.28
C CYS A 95 10.42 -0.71 -7.28
N PHE A 96 9.17 -1.07 -7.63
CA PHE A 96 8.04 -0.99 -6.72
C PHE A 96 8.11 -2.10 -5.66
N PHE A 97 8.49 -3.30 -6.07
CA PHE A 97 8.65 -4.43 -5.16
C PHE A 97 9.75 -4.16 -4.13
N ASP A 98 10.92 -3.72 -4.60
CA ASP A 98 12.02 -3.34 -3.72
C ASP A 98 11.64 -2.23 -2.74
N PHE A 99 10.96 -1.20 -3.23
CA PHE A 99 10.44 -0.12 -2.39
C PHE A 99 9.47 -0.64 -1.33
N ALA A 100 8.54 -1.53 -1.71
CA ALA A 100 7.56 -2.09 -0.79
C ALA A 100 8.21 -2.96 0.29
N LEU A 101 9.20 -3.80 -0.08
CA LEU A 101 9.97 -4.61 0.86
C LEU A 101 10.78 -3.76 1.85
N GLN A 102 11.51 -2.77 1.35
CA GLN A 102 12.29 -1.86 2.19
C GLN A 102 11.39 -1.07 3.14
N SER A 103 10.26 -0.58 2.64
CA SER A 103 9.26 0.11 3.45
C SER A 103 8.72 -0.80 4.55
N ASN A 104 8.35 -2.04 4.21
CA ASN A 104 7.84 -3.03 5.17
C ASN A 104 8.87 -3.36 6.27
N ALA A 105 10.14 -3.46 5.91
CA ALA A 105 11.23 -3.73 6.85
C ALA A 105 11.42 -2.64 7.92
N LEU A 106 10.95 -1.42 7.68
CA LEU A 106 11.06 -0.30 8.63
C LEU A 106 9.98 -0.33 9.73
N TYR A 107 8.86 -1.03 9.53
CA TYR A 107 7.74 -1.01 10.46
C TYR A 107 8.04 -1.51 11.88
N PRO A 108 8.83 -2.60 12.10
CA PRO A 108 9.18 -3.01 13.46
C PRO A 108 9.91 -1.93 14.24
N GLY A 109 10.89 -1.28 13.60
CA GLY A 109 11.63 -0.18 14.21
C GLY A 109 10.76 1.05 14.48
N LEU A 110 9.88 1.40 13.55
CA LEU A 110 8.91 2.48 13.73
C LEU A 110 7.95 2.17 14.89
N HIS A 111 7.44 0.95 14.98
CA HIS A 111 6.54 0.52 16.06
C HIS A 111 7.20 0.69 17.43
N GLN A 112 8.45 0.17 17.57
CA GLN A 112 9.18 0.31 18.82
C GLN A 112 9.48 1.78 19.17
N GLU A 113 9.87 2.58 18.18
CA GLU A 113 10.10 4.01 18.38
C GLU A 113 8.83 4.74 18.84
N MET A 114 7.67 4.41 18.27
CA MET A 114 6.39 5.02 18.66
C MET A 114 6.01 4.67 20.09
N ILE A 115 6.24 3.45 20.52
CA ILE A 115 6.03 3.04 21.92
C ILE A 115 6.98 3.80 22.84
N ASP A 116 8.28 3.76 22.57
CA ASP A 116 9.31 4.27 23.47
C ASP A 116 9.26 5.79 23.60
N LYS A 117 9.05 6.49 22.52
CA LYS A 117 9.10 7.98 22.50
C LYS A 117 7.75 8.65 22.71
N HIS A 118 6.67 7.98 22.35
CA HIS A 118 5.35 8.61 22.28
C HIS A 118 4.27 7.85 23.06
N GLY A 119 4.59 6.67 23.64
CA GLY A 119 3.62 5.82 24.32
C GLY A 119 2.51 5.31 23.39
N MET A 120 2.78 5.27 22.08
CA MET A 120 1.78 4.95 21.05
C MET A 120 2.01 3.56 20.50
N ASP A 121 1.14 2.63 20.84
CA ASP A 121 1.13 1.26 20.30
C ASP A 121 0.07 1.14 19.21
N PHE A 122 0.49 1.06 17.95
CA PHE A 122 -0.42 0.85 16.82
C PHE A 122 -0.64 -0.62 16.46
N LYS A 123 -0.33 -1.53 17.40
CA LYS A 123 -0.61 -2.97 17.31
C LYS A 123 -0.02 -3.61 16.04
N PHE A 124 1.25 -3.35 15.78
CA PHE A 124 1.95 -4.00 14.69
C PHE A 124 2.18 -5.48 14.98
N GLU A 125 1.69 -6.34 14.10
CA GLU A 125 1.83 -7.79 14.22
C GLU A 125 2.31 -8.39 12.91
N ARG A 126 3.18 -9.41 12.98
CA ARG A 126 3.61 -10.21 11.83
C ARG A 126 2.85 -11.53 11.79
N THR A 127 1.63 -11.49 11.32
CA THR A 127 0.74 -12.66 11.26
C THR A 127 0.89 -13.47 9.99
N GLY A 128 1.60 -12.95 8.99
CA GLY A 128 1.62 -13.50 7.63
C GLY A 128 0.33 -13.19 6.88
N LEU A 129 0.27 -13.67 5.64
CA LEU A 129 -0.88 -13.54 4.75
C LEU A 129 -1.31 -14.92 4.28
N LYS A 130 -2.62 -15.18 4.33
CA LYS A 130 -3.21 -16.43 3.85
C LYS A 130 -4.18 -16.12 2.72
N TYR A 131 -4.02 -16.83 1.62
CA TYR A 131 -4.94 -16.78 0.49
C TYR A 131 -5.82 -18.03 0.48
N VAL A 132 -7.10 -17.83 0.22
CA VAL A 132 -8.02 -18.94 0.03
C VAL A 132 -8.11 -19.20 -1.48
N ILE A 133 -7.81 -20.45 -1.86
CA ILE A 133 -7.84 -20.91 -3.25
C ILE A 133 -9.07 -21.80 -3.40
N TYR A 134 -9.94 -21.48 -4.35
CA TYR A 134 -11.23 -22.15 -4.51
C TYR A 134 -11.25 -23.15 -5.67
N ASP A 135 -10.31 -23.03 -6.61
CA ASP A 135 -10.26 -23.83 -7.83
C ASP A 135 -8.83 -24.08 -8.31
N ASP A 136 -8.69 -24.91 -9.32
CA ASP A 136 -7.40 -25.28 -9.90
C ASP A 136 -6.74 -24.11 -10.64
N GLU A 137 -7.50 -23.20 -11.22
CA GLU A 137 -6.98 -22.01 -11.87
C GLU A 137 -6.33 -21.07 -10.85
N GLY A 138 -7.02 -20.83 -9.73
CA GLY A 138 -6.47 -20.06 -8.60
C GLY A 138 -5.22 -20.70 -8.01
N ARG A 139 -5.16 -22.05 -7.95
CA ARG A 139 -3.98 -22.78 -7.49
C ARG A 139 -2.78 -22.57 -8.42
N LEU A 140 -2.97 -22.76 -9.73
CA LEU A 140 -1.91 -22.54 -10.72
C LEU A 140 -1.40 -21.10 -10.69
N TYR A 141 -2.32 -20.14 -10.56
CA TYR A 141 -1.96 -18.73 -10.44
C TYR A 141 -1.13 -18.45 -9.19
N ALA A 142 -1.49 -19.04 -8.05
CA ALA A 142 -0.75 -18.92 -6.80
C ALA A 142 0.65 -19.54 -6.90
N GLU A 143 0.76 -20.74 -7.49
CA GLU A 143 2.04 -21.41 -7.72
C GLU A 143 2.98 -20.57 -8.60
N HIS A 144 2.46 -20.01 -9.70
CA HIS A 144 3.23 -19.10 -10.55
C HIS A 144 3.67 -17.82 -9.82
N SER A 145 2.81 -17.26 -8.98
CA SER A 145 3.13 -16.05 -8.22
C SER A 145 4.22 -16.30 -7.18
N VAL A 146 4.15 -17.44 -6.47
CA VAL A 146 5.17 -17.84 -5.50
C VAL A 146 6.51 -18.13 -6.17
N ALA A 147 6.52 -18.72 -7.36
CA ALA A 147 7.75 -19.00 -8.11
C ALA A 147 8.47 -17.71 -8.57
N ASN A 148 7.80 -16.57 -8.60
CA ASN A 148 8.34 -15.27 -8.99
C ASN A 148 8.67 -14.35 -7.79
N MET A 149 8.53 -14.85 -6.57
CA MET A 149 8.92 -14.17 -5.33
C MET A 149 10.37 -14.48 -4.94
#